data_71288b5ca099379e1a0c862b1ba18e4d
#
_entry.id   71288b5ca099379e1a0c862b1ba18e4d
#
_cell.length_a   1.000
_cell.length_b   1.000
_cell.length_c   1.000
_cell.angle_alpha   90.00
_cell.angle_beta   90.00
_cell.angle_gamma   90.00
#
_symmetry.space_group_name_H-M   'P 1'
#
loop_
_entity.id
_entity.type
_entity.pdbx_description
1 polymer ?
#
loop_
_entity_poly.entity_id
_entity_poly.type
_entity_poly.pdbx_seq_one_letter_code
_entity_poly.pdbx_strand_id
1 'polypeptide(L)'
;DLITALSRIKFLDVIARNSTAVYKNKTPDIRQVASDLGARYVVEGSVRKAGNKIRLNVQLLEGNSGAHIWAKKYDGDAEDIFEIQDQFVDQVAKEMQPHLLETEVNRARRLSKAEMGPQDALFRAMWHYNRHQDADFLVALEWAEFAIELDPEKGLAWAIKGVCLAVMQTLQKQEIKENPLELGQKAILLSPNDPLCRSLMGHIYNNAGNKAAAES
;
A
#
# COMPACT_ATOMS: atom_id res chain seq x y z
N ASP A 1 1.15 -7.88 -17.90
CA ASP A 1 -0.08 -8.43 -17.34
C ASP A 1 -0.44 -7.65 -16.05
N LEU A 2 -1.70 -7.20 -15.92
CA LEU A 2 -2.17 -6.37 -14.79
C LEU A 2 -1.99 -7.10 -13.43
N ILE A 3 -2.21 -8.42 -13.40
CA ILE A 3 -1.96 -9.23 -12.20
C ILE A 3 -0.52 -9.09 -11.73
N THR A 4 0.45 -9.20 -12.66
CA THR A 4 1.88 -9.04 -12.35
C THR A 4 2.21 -7.64 -11.81
N ALA A 5 1.61 -6.60 -12.39
CA ALA A 5 1.83 -5.23 -11.93
C ALA A 5 1.22 -4.99 -10.54
N LEU A 6 -0.02 -5.45 -10.31
CA LEU A 6 -0.68 -5.33 -9.00
C LEU A 6 0.01 -6.16 -7.91
N SER A 7 0.58 -7.33 -8.24
CA SER A 7 1.34 -8.16 -7.29
C SER A 7 2.64 -7.50 -6.78
N ARG A 8 3.09 -6.41 -7.39
CA ARG A 8 4.20 -5.59 -6.88
C ARG A 8 3.79 -4.68 -5.71
N ILE A 9 2.48 -4.48 -5.51
CA ILE A 9 1.94 -3.69 -4.40
C ILE A 9 1.94 -4.59 -3.15
N LYS A 10 2.87 -4.37 -2.23
CA LYS A 10 3.17 -5.28 -1.11
C LYS A 10 2.04 -5.55 -0.12
N PHE A 11 1.06 -4.66 -0.04
CA PHE A 11 -0.09 -4.86 0.85
C PHE A 11 -1.28 -5.55 0.17
N LEU A 12 -1.15 -5.96 -1.09
CA LEU A 12 -2.19 -6.68 -1.84
C LEU A 12 -1.81 -8.13 -2.06
N ASP A 13 -2.73 -9.02 -1.73
CA ASP A 13 -2.73 -10.40 -2.18
C ASP A 13 -3.58 -10.52 -3.45
N VAL A 14 -2.94 -10.77 -4.58
CA VAL A 14 -3.63 -10.79 -5.88
C VAL A 14 -4.03 -12.21 -6.24
N ILE A 15 -5.33 -12.41 -6.45
CA ILE A 15 -5.91 -13.71 -6.80
C ILE A 15 -5.49 -14.14 -8.21
N ALA A 16 -5.09 -15.39 -8.35
CA ALA A 16 -4.59 -15.95 -9.60
C ALA A 16 -5.64 -15.89 -10.72
N ARG A 17 -5.16 -15.68 -11.97
CA ARG A 17 -5.98 -15.58 -13.18
C ARG A 17 -6.97 -16.75 -13.38
N ASN A 18 -6.56 -17.97 -13.04
CA ASN A 18 -7.42 -19.15 -13.23
C ASN A 18 -8.67 -19.10 -12.36
N SER A 19 -8.59 -18.57 -11.16
CA SER A 19 -9.73 -18.40 -10.24
C SER A 19 -10.74 -17.39 -10.78
N THR A 20 -10.28 -16.35 -11.49
CA THR A 20 -11.16 -15.33 -12.07
C THR A 20 -11.67 -15.67 -13.48
N ALA A 21 -11.04 -16.65 -14.16
CA ALA A 21 -11.40 -17.02 -15.54
C ALA A 21 -12.82 -17.53 -15.70
N VAL A 22 -13.41 -18.11 -14.65
CA VAL A 22 -14.79 -18.61 -14.63
C VAL A 22 -15.85 -17.53 -14.84
N TYR A 23 -15.50 -16.27 -14.58
CA TYR A 23 -16.36 -15.09 -14.74
C TYR A 23 -16.21 -14.41 -16.11
N LYS A 24 -15.26 -14.85 -16.94
CA LYS A 24 -15.02 -14.28 -18.27
C LYS A 24 -16.28 -14.35 -19.13
N ASN A 25 -16.63 -13.24 -19.79
CA ASN A 25 -17.81 -13.09 -20.65
C ASN A 25 -19.16 -13.27 -19.91
N LYS A 26 -19.16 -13.16 -18.58
CA LYS A 26 -20.36 -13.13 -17.77
C LYS A 26 -20.56 -11.72 -17.21
N THR A 27 -21.75 -11.42 -16.73
CA THR A 27 -22.08 -10.18 -15.99
C THR A 27 -22.54 -10.55 -14.58
N PRO A 28 -21.66 -11.13 -13.74
CA PRO A 28 -22.03 -11.50 -12.38
C PRO A 28 -22.17 -10.24 -11.51
N ASP A 29 -22.92 -10.38 -10.41
CA ASP A 29 -22.88 -9.38 -9.34
C ASP A 29 -21.48 -9.36 -8.70
N ILE A 30 -20.83 -8.20 -8.69
CA ILE A 30 -19.48 -8.02 -8.15
C ILE A 30 -19.38 -8.44 -6.69
N ARG A 31 -20.42 -8.22 -5.91
CA ARG A 31 -20.50 -8.66 -4.51
C ARG A 31 -20.45 -10.18 -4.37
N GLN A 32 -21.10 -10.89 -5.29
CA GLN A 32 -21.03 -12.35 -5.33
C GLN A 32 -19.64 -12.83 -5.74
N VAL A 33 -19.02 -12.22 -6.76
CA VAL A 33 -17.64 -12.53 -7.17
C VAL A 33 -16.65 -12.33 -6.03
N ALA A 34 -16.76 -11.20 -5.34
CA ALA A 34 -15.92 -10.87 -4.20
C ALA A 34 -16.08 -11.87 -3.06
N SER A 35 -17.32 -12.26 -2.76
CA SER A 35 -17.63 -13.26 -1.73
C SER A 35 -17.07 -14.65 -2.08
N ASP A 36 -17.30 -15.11 -3.30
CA ASP A 36 -16.86 -16.43 -3.78
C ASP A 36 -15.32 -16.56 -3.77
N LEU A 37 -14.62 -15.47 -4.06
CA LEU A 37 -13.17 -15.43 -4.14
C LEU A 37 -12.51 -14.98 -2.83
N GLY A 38 -13.27 -14.53 -1.81
CA GLY A 38 -12.73 -13.90 -0.61
C GLY A 38 -11.97 -12.60 -0.91
N ALA A 39 -12.35 -11.90 -2.00
CA ALA A 39 -11.67 -10.70 -2.47
C ALA A 39 -12.28 -9.44 -1.86
N ARG A 40 -11.44 -8.54 -1.34
CA ARG A 40 -11.90 -7.24 -0.85
C ARG A 40 -12.15 -6.25 -1.97
N TYR A 41 -11.37 -6.36 -3.03
CA TYR A 41 -11.44 -5.49 -4.20
C TYR A 41 -11.59 -6.30 -5.47
N VAL A 42 -12.31 -5.76 -6.44
CA VAL A 42 -12.45 -6.36 -7.78
C VAL A 42 -12.04 -5.32 -8.82
N VAL A 43 -11.19 -5.75 -9.76
CA VAL A 43 -10.85 -4.96 -10.94
C VAL A 43 -11.60 -5.51 -12.13
N GLU A 44 -12.40 -4.68 -12.76
CA GLU A 44 -13.07 -4.97 -14.03
C GLU A 44 -12.47 -4.18 -15.17
N GLY A 45 -12.42 -4.81 -16.35
CA GLY A 45 -11.97 -4.15 -17.55
C GLY A 45 -12.73 -4.61 -18.80
N SER A 46 -12.91 -3.69 -19.74
CA SER A 46 -13.45 -4.01 -21.06
C SER A 46 -12.60 -3.39 -22.16
N VAL A 47 -12.36 -4.14 -23.22
CA VAL A 47 -11.63 -3.70 -24.42
C VAL A 47 -12.58 -3.61 -25.58
N ARG A 48 -12.59 -2.48 -26.29
CA ARG A 48 -13.32 -2.28 -27.54
C ARG A 48 -12.35 -1.88 -28.63
N LYS A 49 -12.45 -2.51 -29.80
CA LYS A 49 -11.70 -2.17 -31.01
C LYS A 49 -12.65 -1.64 -32.09
N ALA A 50 -12.30 -0.50 -32.68
CA ALA A 50 -13.01 0.10 -33.81
C ALA A 50 -11.98 0.57 -34.85
N GLY A 51 -11.86 -0.19 -35.94
CA GLY A 51 -10.78 0.02 -36.92
C GLY A 51 -9.41 -0.12 -36.28
N ASN A 52 -8.61 0.94 -36.40
CA ASN A 52 -7.27 1.01 -35.77
C ASN A 52 -7.27 1.58 -34.34
N LYS A 53 -8.43 1.92 -33.77
CA LYS A 53 -8.55 2.46 -32.42
C LYS A 53 -8.93 1.37 -31.41
N ILE A 54 -8.26 1.40 -30.28
CA ILE A 54 -8.58 0.56 -29.11
C ILE A 54 -9.01 1.48 -27.97
N ARG A 55 -10.10 1.10 -27.31
CA ARG A 55 -10.55 1.72 -26.08
C ARG A 55 -10.60 0.68 -24.97
N LEU A 56 -9.96 1.00 -23.87
CA LEU A 56 -9.99 0.20 -22.66
C LEU A 56 -10.64 1.01 -21.55
N ASN A 57 -11.63 0.41 -20.89
CA ASN A 57 -12.16 0.93 -19.64
C ASN A 57 -11.71 0.02 -18.51
N VAL A 58 -11.25 0.61 -17.43
CA VAL A 58 -10.87 -0.12 -16.20
C VAL A 58 -11.53 0.55 -15.02
N GLN A 59 -12.01 -0.26 -14.09
CA GLN A 59 -12.60 0.20 -12.85
C GLN A 59 -12.18 -0.69 -11.70
N LEU A 60 -12.02 -0.07 -10.53
CA LEU A 60 -11.76 -0.69 -9.24
C LEU A 60 -13.00 -0.53 -8.38
N LEU A 61 -13.49 -1.65 -7.85
CA LEU A 61 -14.69 -1.70 -7.03
C LEU A 61 -14.38 -2.29 -5.65
N GLU A 62 -15.08 -1.81 -4.64
CA GLU A 62 -15.11 -2.46 -3.33
C GLU A 62 -16.03 -3.68 -3.40
N GLY A 63 -15.49 -4.85 -3.06
CA GLY A 63 -16.18 -6.13 -3.25
C GLY A 63 -17.48 -6.27 -2.47
N ASN A 64 -17.51 -5.80 -1.21
CA ASN A 64 -18.68 -5.98 -0.35
C ASN A 64 -19.85 -5.07 -0.73
N SER A 65 -19.58 -3.82 -1.11
CA SER A 65 -20.61 -2.82 -1.44
C SER A 65 -20.91 -2.73 -2.94
N GLY A 66 -19.96 -3.14 -3.79
CA GLY A 66 -19.96 -2.87 -5.22
C GLY A 66 -19.70 -1.40 -5.57
N ALA A 67 -19.27 -0.59 -4.60
CA ALA A 67 -19.00 0.82 -4.83
C ALA A 67 -17.75 1.02 -5.69
N HIS A 68 -17.82 1.99 -6.60
CA HIS A 68 -16.67 2.39 -7.42
C HIS A 68 -15.68 3.19 -6.57
N ILE A 69 -14.44 2.69 -6.49
CA ILE A 69 -13.32 3.38 -5.84
C ILE A 69 -12.61 4.26 -6.87
N TRP A 70 -12.43 3.73 -8.08
CA TRP A 70 -11.75 4.39 -9.18
C TRP A 70 -12.20 3.82 -10.53
N ALA A 71 -12.26 4.69 -11.55
CA ALA A 71 -12.52 4.27 -12.91
C ALA A 71 -11.81 5.19 -13.91
N LYS A 72 -11.26 4.61 -14.97
CA LYS A 72 -10.59 5.35 -16.03
C LYS A 72 -10.75 4.69 -17.39
N LYS A 73 -10.76 5.55 -18.41
CA LYS A 73 -10.79 5.16 -19.82
C LYS A 73 -9.46 5.53 -20.46
N TYR A 74 -8.95 4.63 -21.30
CA TYR A 74 -7.75 4.82 -22.08
C TYR A 74 -8.06 4.57 -23.55
N ASP A 75 -7.54 5.43 -24.42
CA ASP A 75 -7.65 5.29 -25.87
C ASP A 75 -6.24 5.15 -26.46
N GLY A 76 -6.07 4.28 -27.47
CA GLY A 76 -4.79 4.04 -28.15
C GLY A 76 -4.99 3.47 -29.56
N ASP A 77 -3.91 3.30 -30.30
CA ASP A 77 -3.88 2.73 -31.63
C ASP A 77 -3.54 1.23 -31.60
N ALA A 78 -4.19 0.44 -32.46
CA ALA A 78 -4.05 -1.04 -32.46
C ALA A 78 -2.70 -1.53 -33.02
N GLU A 79 -1.96 -0.67 -33.72
CA GLU A 79 -0.65 -1.01 -34.28
C GLU A 79 0.42 -1.17 -33.18
N ASP A 80 0.28 -0.45 -32.06
CA ASP A 80 1.22 -0.43 -30.96
C ASP A 80 0.75 -1.29 -29.76
N ILE A 81 -0.08 -2.31 -30.01
CA ILE A 81 -0.82 -3.03 -28.96
C ILE A 81 0.07 -3.62 -27.86
N PHE A 82 1.30 -4.05 -28.17
CA PHE A 82 2.22 -4.63 -27.18
C PHE A 82 2.91 -3.57 -26.33
N GLU A 83 3.37 -2.46 -26.95
CA GLU A 83 3.96 -1.33 -26.21
C GLU A 83 2.90 -0.64 -25.34
N ILE A 84 1.70 -0.43 -25.91
CA ILE A 84 0.54 0.11 -25.20
C ILE A 84 0.15 -0.79 -24.04
N GLN A 85 0.21 -2.11 -24.19
CA GLN A 85 -0.17 -3.05 -23.15
C GLN A 85 0.74 -2.92 -21.91
N ASP A 86 2.06 -2.84 -22.07
CA ASP A 86 2.99 -2.78 -20.95
C ASP A 86 2.93 -1.43 -20.25
N GLN A 87 2.98 -0.32 -21.01
CA GLN A 87 2.86 1.03 -20.46
C GLN A 87 1.52 1.24 -19.75
N PHE A 88 0.46 0.70 -20.34
CA PHE A 88 -0.89 0.79 -19.83
C PHE A 88 -1.06 0.03 -18.50
N VAL A 89 -0.55 -1.17 -18.40
CA VAL A 89 -0.63 -2.00 -17.19
C VAL A 89 0.08 -1.32 -16.02
N ASP A 90 1.29 -0.81 -16.25
CA ASP A 90 2.04 -0.09 -15.22
C ASP A 90 1.35 1.23 -14.83
N GLN A 91 0.76 1.94 -15.80
CA GLN A 91 0.02 3.18 -15.53
C GLN A 91 -1.24 2.90 -14.70
N VAL A 92 -2.02 1.87 -15.05
CA VAL A 92 -3.21 1.47 -14.27
C VAL A 92 -2.84 1.13 -12.84
N ALA A 93 -1.81 0.30 -12.63
CA ALA A 93 -1.36 -0.08 -11.30
C ALA A 93 -0.90 1.13 -10.46
N LYS A 94 -0.12 2.04 -11.07
CA LYS A 94 0.33 3.28 -10.41
C LYS A 94 -0.83 4.20 -10.02
N GLU A 95 -1.83 4.32 -10.89
CA GLU A 95 -2.98 5.18 -10.61
C GLU A 95 -3.95 4.56 -9.58
N MET A 96 -4.09 3.23 -9.57
CA MET A 96 -4.95 2.54 -8.61
C MET A 96 -4.36 2.49 -7.20
N GLN A 97 -3.05 2.40 -7.07
CA GLN A 97 -2.37 2.20 -5.78
C GLN A 97 -2.73 3.26 -4.72
N PRO A 98 -2.75 4.59 -5.01
CA PRO A 98 -3.13 5.60 -4.03
C PRO A 98 -4.56 5.42 -3.51
N HIS A 99 -5.50 5.10 -4.40
CA HIS A 99 -6.91 4.89 -4.05
C HIS A 99 -7.11 3.65 -3.18
N LEU A 100 -6.39 2.57 -3.50
CA LEU A 100 -6.37 1.36 -2.67
C LEU A 100 -5.80 1.66 -1.28
N LEU A 101 -4.67 2.36 -1.22
CA LEU A 101 -4.05 2.73 0.05
C LEU A 101 -4.96 3.61 0.90
N GLU A 102 -5.59 4.63 0.31
CA GLU A 102 -6.54 5.52 0.99
C GLU A 102 -7.74 4.72 1.55
N THR A 103 -8.28 3.80 0.76
CA THR A 103 -9.40 2.95 1.17
C THR A 103 -9.01 2.06 2.35
N GLU A 104 -7.83 1.42 2.30
CA GLU A 104 -7.33 0.58 3.39
C GLU A 104 -7.04 1.40 4.66
N VAL A 105 -6.43 2.57 4.55
CA VAL A 105 -6.21 3.48 5.68
C VAL A 105 -7.54 3.88 6.32
N ASN A 106 -8.53 4.28 5.52
CA ASN A 106 -9.84 4.67 6.01
C ASN A 106 -10.59 3.50 6.67
N ARG A 107 -10.44 2.29 6.14
CA ARG A 107 -10.96 1.07 6.77
C ARG A 107 -10.28 0.80 8.11
N ALA A 108 -8.96 0.77 8.15
CA ALA A 108 -8.17 0.52 9.35
C ALA A 108 -8.53 1.50 10.48
N ARG A 109 -8.80 2.77 10.16
CA ARG A 109 -9.21 3.79 11.15
C ARG A 109 -10.55 3.53 11.82
N ARG A 110 -11.41 2.69 11.25
CA ARG A 110 -12.74 2.34 11.79
C ARG A 110 -12.72 1.07 12.63
N LEU A 111 -11.68 0.24 12.50
CA LEU A 111 -11.56 -1.01 13.24
C LEU A 111 -11.20 -0.76 14.70
N SER A 112 -11.73 -1.58 15.60
CA SER A 112 -11.21 -1.70 16.98
C SER A 112 -9.88 -2.46 16.99
N LYS A 113 -9.07 -2.33 18.06
CA LYS A 113 -7.81 -3.09 18.19
C LYS A 113 -8.02 -4.61 18.07
N ALA A 114 -9.14 -5.13 18.57
CA ALA A 114 -9.46 -6.57 18.52
C ALA A 114 -9.72 -7.12 17.11
N GLU A 115 -10.11 -6.25 16.18
CA GLU A 115 -10.41 -6.61 14.78
C GLU A 115 -9.22 -6.41 13.83
N MET A 116 -8.13 -5.82 14.33
CA MET A 116 -6.97 -5.45 13.51
C MET A 116 -5.98 -6.57 13.34
N GLY A 117 -5.52 -6.74 12.08
CA GLY A 117 -4.28 -7.44 11.80
C GLY A 117 -3.06 -6.49 11.80
N PRO A 118 -1.84 -7.05 11.66
CA PRO A 118 -0.60 -6.27 11.65
C PRO A 118 -0.59 -5.18 10.58
N GLN A 119 -1.16 -5.45 9.40
CA GLN A 119 -1.23 -4.50 8.30
C GLN A 119 -2.16 -3.32 8.61
N ASP A 120 -3.26 -3.55 9.33
CA ASP A 120 -4.19 -2.49 9.73
C ASP A 120 -3.56 -1.54 10.74
N ALA A 121 -2.80 -2.09 11.70
CA ALA A 121 -2.03 -1.31 12.66
C ALA A 121 -0.96 -0.46 11.95
N LEU A 122 -0.26 -1.01 10.95
CA LEU A 122 0.68 -0.29 10.11
C LEU A 122 0.02 0.86 9.33
N PHE A 123 -1.14 0.66 8.75
CA PHE A 123 -1.87 1.72 8.05
C PHE A 123 -2.22 2.87 9.00
N ARG A 124 -2.62 2.58 10.24
CA ARG A 124 -2.84 3.61 11.26
C ARG A 124 -1.56 4.33 11.65
N ALA A 125 -0.48 3.59 11.91
CA ALA A 125 0.81 4.18 12.23
C ALA A 125 1.29 5.13 11.13
N MET A 126 1.26 4.70 9.86
CA MET A 126 1.60 5.53 8.71
C MET A 126 0.70 6.75 8.56
N TRP A 127 -0.59 6.61 8.80
CA TRP A 127 -1.53 7.73 8.70
C TRP A 127 -1.18 8.83 9.70
N HIS A 128 -0.91 8.47 10.96
CA HIS A 128 -0.49 9.44 11.99
C HIS A 128 0.89 10.02 11.66
N TYR A 129 1.87 9.20 11.30
CA TYR A 129 3.20 9.67 10.93
C TYR A 129 3.15 10.72 9.80
N ASN A 130 2.37 10.50 8.76
CA ASN A 130 2.28 11.40 7.59
C ASN A 130 1.58 12.74 7.88
N ARG A 131 0.98 12.93 9.04
CA ARG A 131 0.40 14.22 9.45
C ARG A 131 1.45 15.22 9.93
N HIS A 132 2.64 14.73 10.26
CA HIS A 132 3.78 15.56 10.71
C HIS A 132 3.45 16.53 11.86
N GLN A 133 2.51 16.14 12.73
CA GLN A 133 2.17 16.91 13.92
C GLN A 133 2.75 16.21 15.15
N ASP A 134 3.20 16.99 16.11
CA ASP A 134 3.89 16.49 17.29
C ASP A 134 3.09 15.44 18.08
N ALA A 135 1.79 15.66 18.25
CA ALA A 135 0.91 14.71 18.92
C ALA A 135 0.71 13.42 18.11
N ASP A 136 0.74 13.51 16.80
CA ASP A 136 0.55 12.35 15.91
C ASP A 136 1.76 11.40 15.93
N PHE A 137 2.99 11.88 16.20
CA PHE A 137 4.15 10.99 16.33
C PHE A 137 4.04 10.03 17.52
N LEU A 138 3.46 10.47 18.64
CA LEU A 138 3.19 9.60 19.78
C LEU A 138 2.17 8.50 19.43
N VAL A 139 1.09 8.90 18.76
CA VAL A 139 0.06 7.94 18.32
C VAL A 139 0.59 6.98 17.25
N ALA A 140 1.43 7.49 16.33
CA ALA A 140 2.09 6.64 15.33
C ALA A 140 3.01 5.61 15.98
N LEU A 141 3.74 5.99 17.04
CA LEU A 141 4.58 5.11 17.83
C LEU A 141 3.77 3.97 18.48
N GLU A 142 2.66 4.32 19.16
CA GLU A 142 1.77 3.31 19.79
C GLU A 142 1.24 2.30 18.77
N TRP A 143 0.85 2.76 17.57
CA TRP A 143 0.36 1.86 16.51
C TRP A 143 1.47 1.03 15.87
N ALA A 144 2.68 1.56 15.77
CA ALA A 144 3.84 0.81 15.30
C ALA A 144 4.22 -0.29 16.30
N GLU A 145 4.19 0.00 17.59
CA GLU A 145 4.43 -0.98 18.66
C GLU A 145 3.37 -2.08 18.65
N PHE A 146 2.11 -1.71 18.50
CA PHE A 146 1.03 -2.70 18.38
C PHE A 146 1.18 -3.56 17.11
N ALA A 147 1.63 -3.00 15.98
CA ALA A 147 1.93 -3.79 14.78
C ALA A 147 3.08 -4.78 15.02
N ILE A 148 4.11 -4.40 15.79
CA ILE A 148 5.23 -5.27 16.19
C ILE A 148 4.76 -6.40 17.13
N GLU A 149 3.86 -6.11 18.06
CA GLU A 149 3.26 -7.12 18.93
C GLU A 149 2.50 -8.20 18.14
N LEU A 150 1.77 -7.77 17.08
CA LEU A 150 1.01 -8.67 16.23
C LEU A 150 1.90 -9.48 15.27
N ASP A 151 2.96 -8.86 14.74
CA ASP A 151 3.91 -9.49 13.81
C ASP A 151 5.29 -8.83 13.92
N PRO A 152 6.23 -9.40 14.71
CA PRO A 152 7.57 -8.86 14.89
C PRO A 152 8.44 -8.86 13.62
N GLU A 153 8.06 -9.63 12.59
CA GLU A 153 8.78 -9.71 11.32
C GLU A 153 8.43 -8.57 10.35
N LYS A 154 7.46 -7.73 10.68
CA LYS A 154 7.09 -6.55 9.88
C LYS A 154 8.13 -5.43 9.98
N GLY A 155 9.13 -5.44 9.09
CA GLY A 155 10.21 -4.44 9.10
C GLY A 155 9.70 -3.00 9.06
N LEU A 156 8.63 -2.70 8.33
CA LEU A 156 8.05 -1.35 8.25
C LEU A 156 7.58 -0.85 9.63
N ALA A 157 7.09 -1.71 10.52
CA ALA A 157 6.69 -1.33 11.87
C ALA A 157 7.90 -0.83 12.68
N TRP A 158 9.04 -1.52 12.58
CA TRP A 158 10.30 -1.12 13.21
C TRP A 158 10.83 0.21 12.63
N ALA A 159 10.68 0.43 11.31
CA ALA A 159 11.07 1.67 10.67
C ALA A 159 10.24 2.86 11.18
N ILE A 160 8.91 2.69 11.29
CA ILE A 160 8.01 3.75 11.81
C ILE A 160 8.33 4.01 13.28
N LYS A 161 8.51 2.98 14.10
CA LYS A 161 8.95 3.14 15.49
C LYS A 161 10.24 3.94 15.57
N GLY A 162 11.25 3.55 14.82
CA GLY A 162 12.56 4.21 14.81
C GLY A 162 12.46 5.69 14.41
N VAL A 163 11.74 6.02 13.35
CA VAL A 163 11.62 7.41 12.90
C VAL A 163 10.82 8.27 13.87
N CYS A 164 9.75 7.75 14.47
CA CYS A 164 9.00 8.47 15.50
C CYS A 164 9.88 8.81 16.71
N LEU A 165 10.66 7.84 17.19
CA LEU A 165 11.61 8.08 18.30
C LEU A 165 12.69 9.09 17.92
N ALA A 166 13.25 9.02 16.70
CA ALA A 166 14.25 9.98 16.23
C ALA A 166 13.71 11.42 16.18
N VAL A 167 12.46 11.59 15.70
CA VAL A 167 11.80 12.90 15.69
C VAL A 167 11.56 13.40 17.12
N MET A 168 11.05 12.54 18.01
CA MET A 168 10.79 12.90 19.41
C MET A 168 12.07 13.28 20.17
N GLN A 169 13.19 12.60 19.87
CA GLN A 169 14.50 12.95 20.40
C GLN A 169 14.94 14.34 19.95
N THR A 170 14.80 14.65 18.67
CA THR A 170 15.13 15.99 18.12
C THR A 170 14.27 17.09 18.75
N LEU A 171 13.00 16.80 19.03
CA LEU A 171 12.08 17.73 19.67
C LEU A 171 12.25 17.81 21.19
N GLN A 172 13.18 17.06 21.79
CA GLN A 172 13.45 16.98 23.24
C GLN A 172 12.21 16.69 24.09
N LYS A 173 11.26 15.92 23.52
CA LYS A 173 9.95 15.68 24.16
C LYS A 173 9.93 14.52 25.14
N GLN A 174 10.90 13.61 25.05
CA GLN A 174 10.91 12.42 25.89
C GLN A 174 12.34 11.86 26.01
N GLU A 175 12.65 11.27 27.16
CA GLU A 175 13.85 10.45 27.32
C GLU A 175 13.66 9.13 26.54
N ILE A 176 14.49 8.94 25.52
CA ILE A 176 14.40 7.79 24.62
C ILE A 176 15.39 6.74 25.07
N LYS A 177 14.87 5.56 25.48
CA LYS A 177 15.68 4.43 25.93
C LYS A 177 16.19 3.55 24.80
N GLU A 178 15.47 3.51 23.69
CA GLU A 178 15.81 2.70 22.52
C GLU A 178 16.55 3.53 21.47
N ASN A 179 17.55 2.95 20.83
CA ASN A 179 18.32 3.63 19.79
C ASN A 179 17.56 3.63 18.46
N PRO A 180 17.11 4.79 17.93
CA PRO A 180 16.38 4.84 16.66
C PRO A 180 17.14 4.25 15.47
N LEU A 181 18.48 4.37 15.44
CA LEU A 181 19.31 3.82 14.37
C LEU A 181 19.29 2.29 14.36
N GLU A 182 19.36 1.65 15.53
CA GLU A 182 19.26 0.19 15.64
C GLU A 182 17.91 -0.33 15.18
N LEU A 183 16.83 0.38 15.49
CA LEU A 183 15.48 0.04 15.03
C LEU A 183 15.37 0.17 13.51
N GLY A 184 15.92 1.23 12.93
CA GLY A 184 15.99 1.39 11.48
C GLY A 184 16.81 0.31 10.78
N GLN A 185 17.97 -0.08 11.34
CA GLN A 185 18.78 -1.17 10.83
C GLN A 185 18.04 -2.51 10.92
N LYS A 186 17.34 -2.78 12.00
CA LYS A 186 16.47 -3.96 12.15
C LYS A 186 15.37 -3.98 11.09
N ALA A 187 14.75 -2.84 10.81
CA ALA A 187 13.75 -2.72 9.75
C ALA A 187 14.30 -3.11 8.37
N ILE A 188 15.51 -2.65 8.04
CA ILE A 188 16.17 -2.99 6.77
C ILE A 188 16.53 -4.49 6.71
N LEU A 189 16.99 -5.09 7.81
CA LEU A 189 17.27 -6.53 7.87
C LEU A 189 16.02 -7.37 7.63
N LEU A 190 14.89 -7.00 8.24
CA LEU A 190 13.61 -7.71 8.07
C LEU A 190 12.95 -7.46 6.70
N SER A 191 13.20 -6.29 6.10
CA SER A 191 12.57 -5.89 4.83
C SER A 191 13.57 -5.21 3.89
N PRO A 192 14.61 -5.91 3.40
CA PRO A 192 15.72 -5.30 2.66
C PRO A 192 15.32 -4.69 1.32
N ASN A 193 14.21 -5.14 0.74
CA ASN A 193 13.70 -4.67 -0.55
C ASN A 193 12.49 -3.73 -0.39
N ASP A 194 12.22 -3.23 0.84
CA ASP A 194 11.13 -2.28 1.06
C ASP A 194 11.62 -0.83 0.88
N PRO A 195 11.14 -0.09 -0.14
CA PRO A 195 11.56 1.28 -0.36
C PRO A 195 11.11 2.21 0.76
N LEU A 196 9.99 1.91 1.46
CA LEU A 196 9.53 2.71 2.60
C LEU A 196 10.46 2.55 3.80
N CYS A 197 10.93 1.33 4.10
CA CYS A 197 11.92 1.11 5.15
C CYS A 197 13.20 1.89 4.89
N ARG A 198 13.69 1.92 3.65
CA ARG A 198 14.87 2.71 3.27
C ARG A 198 14.62 4.21 3.40
N SER A 199 13.48 4.70 2.91
CA SER A 199 13.11 6.11 3.04
C SER A 199 13.04 6.55 4.50
N LEU A 200 12.39 5.76 5.36
CA LEU A 200 12.31 6.06 6.79
C LEU A 200 13.67 5.98 7.48
N MET A 201 14.56 5.07 7.06
CA MET A 201 15.94 5.03 7.54
C MET A 201 16.69 6.34 7.22
N GLY A 202 16.50 6.89 6.01
CA GLY A 202 17.03 8.20 5.66
C GLY A 202 16.53 9.31 6.59
N HIS A 203 15.26 9.31 6.95
CA HIS A 203 14.69 10.25 7.92
C HIS A 203 15.28 10.05 9.33
N ILE A 204 15.54 8.81 9.74
CA ILE A 204 16.22 8.51 11.03
C ILE A 204 17.63 9.13 11.04
N TYR A 205 18.42 8.93 9.98
CA TYR A 205 19.77 9.52 9.87
C TYR A 205 19.75 11.04 9.90
N ASN A 206 18.81 11.67 9.20
CA ASN A 206 18.67 13.13 9.22
C ASN A 206 18.36 13.66 10.62
N ASN A 207 17.45 13.02 11.35
CA ASN A 207 17.11 13.44 12.72
C ASN A 207 18.24 13.14 13.72
N ALA A 208 19.03 12.10 13.49
CA ALA A 208 20.22 11.80 14.30
C ALA A 208 21.43 12.69 13.97
N GLY A 209 21.30 13.68 13.06
CA GLY A 209 22.38 14.59 12.66
C GLY A 209 23.41 13.97 11.71
N ASN A 210 23.17 12.79 11.18
CA ASN A 210 24.10 12.06 10.30
C ASN A 210 23.70 12.23 8.82
N LYS A 211 23.83 13.44 8.30
CA LYS A 211 23.39 13.82 6.94
C LYS A 211 24.06 13.00 5.82
N ALA A 212 25.33 12.64 5.96
CA ALA A 212 26.06 11.90 4.91
C ALA A 212 25.50 10.48 4.68
N ALA A 213 24.95 9.84 5.72
CA ALA A 213 24.35 8.51 5.63
C ALA A 213 22.87 8.54 5.18
N ALA A 214 22.24 9.71 5.16
CA ALA A 214 20.87 9.87 4.71
C ALA A 214 20.75 9.92 3.16
N GLU A 215 21.83 10.27 2.48
CA GLU A 215 21.91 10.48 1.02
C GLU A 215 22.40 9.22 0.27
N SER A 216 22.83 8.18 0.98
CA SER A 216 23.31 6.90 0.43
C SER A 216 22.19 5.85 0.32
#